data_bf529ca636f9005cfe5f3de63a4edf38
#
_entry.id   bf529ca636f9005cfe5f3de63a4edf38
#
_cell.length_a   1.000
_cell.length_b   1.000
_cell.length_c   1.000
_cell.angle_alpha   90.00
_cell.angle_beta   90.00
_cell.angle_gamma   90.00
#
_symmetry.space_group_name_H-M   'P 1'
#
loop_
_entity.id
_entity.type
_entity.pdbx_description
1 polymer ?
#
loop_
_entity_poly.entity_id
_entity_poly.type
_entity_poly.pdbx_seq_one_letter_code
_entity_poly.pdbx_strand_id
1 'polypeptide(L)'
;MKLIKHTLAIALLSASAIATAAPLFVGSWNLYSGPYYAAPDFPPLYTGQQAAAALFGGLASDYVISTAGSEVADINYLAWYDQFGFVQSVFAQDYVRDDKQPGIYDAWFDASAMVRDHLYQGDGAYPFVNYAFRVSDAGTEVPEPMSVALLGGGLLGMALMRRRRKV
;
A
#
# COMPACT_ATOMS: atom_id res chain seq x y z
N MET A 1 -23.87 -40.50 -23.00
CA MET A 1 -22.59 -40.33 -22.29
C MET A 1 -21.56 -39.38 -22.94
N LYS A 2 -21.85 -38.69 -24.04
CA LYS A 2 -20.87 -37.78 -24.72
C LYS A 2 -20.98 -36.32 -24.28
N LEU A 3 -22.09 -35.87 -23.70
CA LEU A 3 -22.28 -34.46 -23.27
C LEU A 3 -21.56 -34.10 -21.96
N ILE A 4 -21.36 -35.04 -21.05
CA ILE A 4 -20.73 -34.77 -19.71
C ILE A 4 -19.25 -34.45 -19.81
N LYS A 5 -18.57 -34.91 -20.87
CA LYS A 5 -17.12 -34.67 -21.03
C LYS A 5 -16.78 -33.24 -21.50
N HIS A 6 -17.72 -32.51 -22.06
CA HIS A 6 -17.50 -31.14 -22.55
C HIS A 6 -17.80 -30.09 -21.47
N THR A 7 -18.70 -30.37 -20.54
CA THR A 7 -19.03 -29.47 -19.43
C THR A 7 -17.92 -29.40 -18.38
N LEU A 8 -17.17 -30.47 -18.20
CA LEU A 8 -16.05 -30.47 -17.22
C LEU A 8 -14.84 -29.62 -17.68
N ALA A 9 -14.63 -29.53 -19.00
CA ALA A 9 -13.53 -28.74 -19.56
C ALA A 9 -13.79 -27.22 -19.48
N ILE A 10 -15.05 -26.79 -19.52
CA ILE A 10 -15.44 -25.37 -19.46
C ILE A 10 -15.42 -24.87 -18.01
N ALA A 11 -15.70 -25.71 -17.03
CA ALA A 11 -15.71 -25.35 -15.61
C ALA A 11 -14.29 -25.11 -15.04
N LEU A 12 -13.26 -25.69 -15.64
CA LEU A 12 -11.87 -25.46 -15.21
C LEU A 12 -11.25 -24.15 -15.74
N LEU A 13 -11.84 -23.52 -16.74
CA LEU A 13 -11.32 -22.25 -17.29
C LEU A 13 -11.78 -21.01 -16.54
N SER A 14 -12.74 -21.10 -15.63
CA SER A 14 -13.34 -19.93 -14.96
C SER A 14 -12.74 -19.58 -13.61
N ALA A 15 -11.75 -20.31 -13.13
CA ALA A 15 -11.05 -20.00 -11.88
C ALA A 15 -9.73 -19.25 -12.14
N SER A 16 -9.80 -18.13 -12.85
CA SER A 16 -8.69 -17.16 -12.84
C SER A 16 -8.71 -16.46 -11.48
N ALA A 17 -7.95 -16.97 -10.53
CA ALA A 17 -7.71 -16.25 -9.29
C ALA A 17 -7.02 -14.94 -9.66
N ILE A 18 -7.67 -13.81 -9.39
CA ILE A 18 -7.03 -12.49 -9.42
C ILE A 18 -6.05 -12.51 -8.26
N ALA A 19 -4.80 -12.82 -8.53
CA ALA A 19 -3.74 -12.68 -7.55
C ALA A 19 -3.47 -11.17 -7.41
N THR A 20 -3.94 -10.57 -6.33
CA THR A 20 -3.47 -9.23 -5.94
C THR A 20 -2.02 -9.39 -5.46
N ALA A 21 -1.12 -8.59 -6.03
CA ALA A 21 0.25 -8.59 -5.56
C ALA A 21 0.30 -8.16 -4.09
N ALA A 22 1.11 -8.85 -3.29
CA ALA A 22 1.29 -8.48 -1.89
C ALA A 22 1.96 -7.10 -1.79
N PRO A 23 1.59 -6.29 -0.78
CA PRO A 23 2.26 -5.02 -0.53
C PRO A 23 3.78 -5.23 -0.34
N LEU A 24 4.59 -4.30 -0.88
CA LEU A 24 6.04 -4.34 -0.78
C LEU A 24 6.51 -3.27 0.21
N PHE A 25 7.28 -3.65 1.22
CA PHE A 25 7.95 -2.70 2.10
C PHE A 25 8.92 -1.82 1.31
N VAL A 26 8.80 -0.49 1.45
CA VAL A 26 9.63 0.48 0.72
C VAL A 26 10.49 1.33 1.62
N GLY A 27 10.17 1.44 2.90
CA GLY A 27 10.95 2.18 3.86
C GLY A 27 10.18 2.57 5.11
N SER A 28 10.86 3.28 6.00
CA SER A 28 10.28 3.76 7.25
C SER A 28 10.81 5.15 7.57
N TRP A 29 10.09 5.89 8.42
CA TRP A 29 10.54 7.17 8.95
C TRP A 29 10.12 7.31 10.40
N ASN A 30 10.93 8.01 11.18
CA ASN A 30 10.52 8.44 12.51
C ASN A 30 9.61 9.65 12.38
N LEU A 31 8.56 9.71 13.19
CA LEU A 31 7.59 10.80 13.24
C LEU A 31 8.26 12.19 13.24
N TYR A 32 9.35 12.34 13.99
CA TYR A 32 10.10 13.58 14.15
C TYR A 32 11.21 13.81 13.11
N SER A 33 11.30 12.98 12.08
CA SER A 33 12.25 13.20 10.96
C SER A 33 11.75 14.25 9.96
N GLY A 34 10.57 14.80 10.17
CA GLY A 34 9.93 15.76 9.28
C GLY A 34 10.43 17.19 9.44
N PRO A 35 9.77 18.12 8.74
CA PRO A 35 10.05 19.54 8.84
C PRO A 35 9.89 20.05 10.26
N TYR A 36 10.77 20.99 10.66
CA TYR A 36 10.69 21.60 11.98
C TYR A 36 9.53 22.61 12.03
N TYR A 37 8.77 22.57 13.13
CA TYR A 37 7.78 23.59 13.43
C TYR A 37 8.49 24.88 13.81
N ALA A 38 8.36 25.93 13.01
CA ALA A 38 8.87 27.25 13.30
C ALA A 38 8.03 28.33 12.63
N ALA A 39 7.51 29.29 13.41
CA ALA A 39 6.89 30.46 12.83
C ALA A 39 7.95 31.33 12.12
N PRO A 40 7.68 31.94 10.94
CA PRO A 40 6.41 31.90 10.21
C PRO A 40 6.25 30.74 9.22
N ASP A 41 7.26 29.89 9.07
CA ASP A 41 7.29 28.82 8.06
C ASP A 41 6.72 27.53 8.67
N PHE A 42 5.40 27.46 8.72
CA PHE A 42 4.71 26.28 9.24
C PHE A 42 4.82 25.11 8.24
N PRO A 43 5.15 23.89 8.72
CA PRO A 43 5.22 22.72 7.86
C PRO A 43 3.83 22.27 7.39
N PRO A 44 3.75 21.59 6.24
CA PRO A 44 2.49 21.02 5.79
C PRO A 44 2.03 19.90 6.72
N LEU A 45 0.72 19.74 6.78
CA LEU A 45 0.08 18.56 7.39
C LEU A 45 0.25 17.35 6.48
N TYR A 46 0.67 16.23 7.05
CA TYR A 46 0.78 14.96 6.33
C TYR A 46 -0.05 13.88 7.01
N THR A 47 -0.88 13.18 6.25
CA THR A 47 -1.32 11.84 6.63
C THR A 47 -0.16 10.86 6.51
N GLY A 48 -0.27 9.66 7.09
CA GLY A 48 0.76 8.63 6.93
C GLY A 48 1.05 8.31 5.47
N GLN A 49 0.01 8.22 4.64
CA GLN A 49 0.15 7.99 3.19
C GLN A 49 0.79 9.17 2.46
N GLN A 50 0.41 10.40 2.81
CA GLN A 50 1.01 11.61 2.21
C GLN A 50 2.49 11.72 2.58
N ALA A 51 2.86 11.41 3.82
CA ALA A 51 4.25 11.36 4.27
C ALA A 51 5.05 10.32 3.48
N ALA A 52 4.49 9.12 3.30
CA ALA A 52 5.12 8.08 2.48
C ALA A 52 5.32 8.52 1.03
N ALA A 53 4.31 9.15 0.42
CA ALA A 53 4.42 9.69 -0.95
C ALA A 53 5.47 10.80 -1.05
N ALA A 54 5.57 11.67 -0.06
CA ALA A 54 6.57 12.72 -0.01
C ALA A 54 8.00 12.16 0.13
N LEU A 55 8.19 11.06 0.87
CA LEU A 55 9.50 10.46 1.11
C LEU A 55 9.93 9.48 0.00
N PHE A 56 9.00 8.70 -0.53
CA PHE A 56 9.30 7.57 -1.41
C PHE A 56 8.77 7.77 -2.84
N GLY A 57 8.09 8.90 -3.10
CA GLY A 57 7.50 9.21 -4.41
C GLY A 57 6.17 8.51 -4.65
N GLY A 58 5.54 8.77 -5.79
CA GLY A 58 4.23 8.23 -6.14
C GLY A 58 3.07 9.01 -5.52
N LEU A 59 1.90 8.38 -5.44
CA LEU A 59 0.69 8.96 -4.87
C LEU A 59 0.46 8.43 -3.45
N ALA A 60 -0.25 9.18 -2.62
CA ALA A 60 -0.63 8.73 -1.29
C ALA A 60 -1.43 7.41 -1.32
N SER A 61 -2.28 7.24 -2.33
CA SER A 61 -3.05 6.00 -2.55
C SER A 61 -2.20 4.76 -2.83
N ASP A 62 -0.92 4.94 -3.22
CA ASP A 62 -0.02 3.83 -3.51
C ASP A 62 0.51 3.15 -2.25
N TYR A 63 0.16 3.67 -1.06
CA TYR A 63 0.75 3.22 0.19
C TYR A 63 -0.27 2.71 1.19
N VAL A 64 0.13 1.69 1.93
CA VAL A 64 -0.41 1.31 3.22
C VAL A 64 0.66 1.50 4.28
N ILE A 65 0.23 1.90 5.49
CA ILE A 65 1.13 2.26 6.57
C ILE A 65 0.95 1.29 7.74
N SER A 66 2.04 1.07 8.47
CA SER A 66 2.02 0.33 9.71
C SER A 66 2.84 1.05 10.79
N THR A 67 2.46 0.87 12.04
CA THR A 67 3.22 1.28 13.22
C THR A 67 3.92 0.11 13.91
N ALA A 68 3.70 -1.14 13.43
CA ALA A 68 4.11 -2.34 14.13
C ALA A 68 5.45 -2.91 13.63
N GLY A 69 5.75 -2.79 12.32
CA GLY A 69 6.98 -3.35 11.77
C GLY A 69 7.05 -3.31 10.25
N SER A 70 8.11 -3.91 9.69
CA SER A 70 8.45 -3.89 8.27
C SER A 70 8.01 -5.15 7.51
N GLU A 71 7.42 -6.14 8.20
CA GLU A 71 6.90 -7.33 7.55
C GLU A 71 5.46 -7.09 7.08
N VAL A 72 5.06 -7.73 5.99
CA VAL A 72 3.68 -7.62 5.47
C VAL A 72 2.64 -8.04 6.51
N ALA A 73 2.98 -8.99 7.37
CA ALA A 73 2.14 -9.44 8.47
C ALA A 73 1.94 -8.38 9.58
N ASP A 74 2.81 -7.38 9.64
CA ASP A 74 2.75 -6.30 10.63
C ASP A 74 1.85 -5.15 10.18
N ILE A 75 1.29 -5.18 8.97
CA ILE A 75 0.44 -4.10 8.46
C ILE A 75 -0.82 -3.98 9.30
N ASN A 76 -0.89 -2.92 10.10
CA ASN A 76 -2.01 -2.63 10.99
C ASN A 76 -2.88 -1.44 10.52
N TYR A 77 -2.52 -0.82 9.39
CA TYR A 77 -3.22 0.32 8.79
C TYR A 77 -3.27 1.56 9.70
N LEU A 78 -2.35 1.67 10.64
CA LEU A 78 -2.21 2.82 11.51
C LEU A 78 -0.94 3.60 11.17
N ALA A 79 -0.95 4.90 11.43
CA ALA A 79 0.23 5.75 11.42
C ALA A 79 0.36 6.50 12.75
N TRP A 80 1.58 6.75 13.18
CA TRP A 80 1.88 7.66 14.28
C TRP A 80 1.73 9.10 13.83
N TYR A 81 1.07 9.90 14.68
CA TYR A 81 0.84 11.32 14.49
C TYR A 81 1.32 12.10 15.72
N ASP A 82 1.87 13.28 15.48
CA ASP A 82 2.10 14.28 16.51
C ASP A 82 1.04 15.37 16.40
N GLN A 83 0.52 15.83 17.56
CA GLN A 83 -0.51 16.84 17.64
C GLN A 83 0.09 18.20 18.01
N PHE A 84 -0.29 19.24 17.29
CA PHE A 84 0.22 20.58 17.48
C PHE A 84 0.10 21.06 18.94
N GLY A 85 1.22 21.55 19.46
CA GLY A 85 1.27 22.31 20.72
C GLY A 85 1.08 21.50 21.99
N PHE A 86 0.84 20.21 21.92
CA PHE A 86 0.72 19.34 23.09
C PHE A 86 1.97 18.48 23.29
N VAL A 87 2.59 18.65 24.45
CA VAL A 87 3.68 17.76 24.86
C VAL A 87 3.11 16.35 25.03
N GLN A 88 3.72 15.37 24.36
CA GLN A 88 3.34 13.95 24.41
C GLN A 88 1.98 13.60 23.78
N SER A 89 1.47 14.40 22.90
CA SER A 89 0.24 14.12 22.16
C SER A 89 0.49 13.25 20.92
N VAL A 90 1.34 12.23 21.06
CA VAL A 90 1.56 11.26 20.00
C VAL A 90 0.53 10.14 20.13
N PHE A 91 -0.10 9.82 19.03
CA PHE A 91 -1.10 8.77 18.96
C PHE A 91 -1.00 8.03 17.62
N ALA A 92 -1.46 6.77 17.62
CA ALA A 92 -1.62 5.99 16.41
C ALA A 92 -3.09 5.99 15.99
N GLN A 93 -3.35 6.26 14.72
CA GLN A 93 -4.69 6.17 14.17
C GLN A 93 -4.69 5.75 12.71
N ASP A 94 -5.88 5.41 12.22
CA ASP A 94 -6.13 5.13 10.82
C ASP A 94 -5.71 6.33 9.96
N TYR A 95 -4.85 6.10 8.99
CA TYR A 95 -4.35 7.12 8.07
C TYR A 95 -5.39 7.57 7.04
N VAL A 96 -6.51 6.88 6.93
CA VAL A 96 -7.64 7.26 6.07
C VAL A 96 -8.48 8.34 6.74
N ARG A 97 -8.43 8.44 8.07
CA ARG A 97 -9.15 9.46 8.79
C ARG A 97 -8.49 10.81 8.60
N ASP A 98 -9.03 11.58 7.69
CA ASP A 98 -8.64 12.95 7.56
C ASP A 98 -9.82 13.83 7.15
N ASP A 99 -10.35 14.51 8.12
CA ASP A 99 -11.34 15.57 7.98
C ASP A 99 -10.69 16.96 7.86
N LYS A 100 -9.35 17.03 7.94
CA LYS A 100 -8.58 18.28 7.91
C LYS A 100 -7.64 18.29 6.73
N GLN A 101 -8.09 18.84 5.65
CA GLN A 101 -7.42 18.83 4.37
C GLN A 101 -6.94 20.15 3.88
N PRO A 102 -6.05 20.06 2.90
CA PRO A 102 -4.60 20.17 3.09
C PRO A 102 -4.33 21.53 3.71
N GLY A 103 -3.59 21.53 4.80
CA GLY A 103 -3.28 22.73 5.56
C GLY A 103 -1.82 22.80 5.94
N ILE A 104 -1.54 23.79 6.74
CA ILE A 104 -0.27 23.92 7.44
C ILE A 104 -0.47 23.54 8.90
N TYR A 105 0.58 23.03 9.52
CA TYR A 105 0.58 22.58 10.91
C TYR A 105 0.70 23.77 11.85
N ASP A 106 -0.40 24.52 12.07
CA ASP A 106 -0.40 25.80 12.78
C ASP A 106 -1.53 26.02 13.79
N ALA A 107 -2.51 25.12 13.85
CA ALA A 107 -3.66 25.24 14.72
C ALA A 107 -3.73 24.13 15.78
N TRP A 108 -4.25 24.47 16.97
CA TRP A 108 -4.53 23.49 18.00
C TRP A 108 -5.37 22.34 17.46
N PHE A 109 -4.95 21.11 17.80
CA PHE A 109 -5.53 19.85 17.34
C PHE A 109 -5.14 19.41 15.92
N ASP A 110 -4.37 20.21 15.19
CA ASP A 110 -3.74 19.69 13.97
C ASP A 110 -2.81 18.54 14.31
N ALA A 111 -2.75 17.56 13.42
CA ALA A 111 -1.89 16.40 13.60
C ALA A 111 -1.19 16.04 12.29
N SER A 112 0.08 15.70 12.36
CA SER A 112 0.87 15.31 11.21
C SER A 112 1.63 14.02 11.47
N ALA A 113 1.72 13.16 10.44
CA ALA A 113 2.50 11.93 10.51
C ALA A 113 4.00 12.14 10.22
N MET A 114 4.41 13.37 9.89
CA MET A 114 5.79 13.72 9.63
C MET A 114 6.01 15.20 9.97
N VAL A 115 6.37 15.47 11.22
CA VAL A 115 6.64 16.84 11.69
C VAL A 115 7.58 16.80 12.89
N ARG A 116 8.41 17.82 13.02
CA ARG A 116 9.23 18.05 14.21
C ARG A 116 8.66 19.25 14.98
N ASP A 117 7.79 18.97 15.94
CA ASP A 117 7.30 20.03 16.82
C ASP A 117 8.41 20.50 17.75
N HIS A 118 8.54 21.81 17.90
CA HIS A 118 9.59 22.43 18.72
C HIS A 118 9.42 22.19 20.22
N LEU A 119 8.21 21.89 20.68
CA LEU A 119 7.95 21.58 22.08
C LEU A 119 8.49 20.21 22.48
N TYR A 120 8.77 19.38 21.49
CA TYR A 120 9.30 18.04 21.72
C TYR A 120 10.78 17.97 21.37
N GLN A 121 11.61 18.54 22.22
CA GLN A 121 13.08 18.44 22.14
C GLN A 121 13.59 17.18 22.86
N GLY A 122 13.00 16.03 22.54
CA GLY A 122 13.54 14.76 23.00
C GLY A 122 14.65 14.29 22.05
N ASP A 123 15.73 13.87 22.61
CA ASP A 123 16.99 13.39 22.03
C ASP A 123 16.88 12.07 21.23
N GLY A 124 15.89 11.96 20.38
CA GLY A 124 15.81 10.89 19.36
C GLY A 124 15.44 9.49 19.87
N ALA A 125 15.07 9.33 21.13
CA ALA A 125 14.80 8.05 21.76
C ALA A 125 13.34 7.57 21.63
N TYR A 126 12.54 8.22 20.79
CA TYR A 126 11.12 7.83 20.71
C TYR A 126 10.88 6.84 19.56
N PRO A 127 10.27 5.69 19.86
CA PRO A 127 10.07 4.60 18.92
C PRO A 127 8.87 4.80 17.99
N PHE A 128 8.50 6.05 17.68
CA PHE A 128 7.36 6.35 16.81
C PHE A 128 7.79 6.26 15.34
N VAL A 129 7.89 5.04 14.86
CA VAL A 129 8.30 4.74 13.49
C VAL A 129 7.09 4.36 12.67
N ASN A 130 6.93 5.00 11.53
CA ASN A 130 5.98 4.66 10.49
C ASN A 130 6.66 3.81 9.42
N TYR A 131 6.06 2.70 9.03
CA TYR A 131 6.53 1.78 8.00
C TYR A 131 5.62 1.87 6.79
N ALA A 132 6.20 2.11 5.62
CA ALA A 132 5.46 2.26 4.37
C ALA A 132 5.59 1.03 3.50
N PHE A 133 4.46 0.57 2.99
CA PHE A 133 4.38 -0.51 2.02
C PHE A 133 3.68 0.03 0.78
N ARG A 134 4.27 -0.23 -0.39
CA ARG A 134 3.63 0.10 -1.65
C ARG A 134 2.68 -1.01 -2.06
N VAL A 135 1.42 -0.66 -2.29
CA VAL A 135 0.46 -1.55 -2.92
C VAL A 135 0.70 -1.49 -4.42
N SER A 136 1.11 -2.60 -5.00
CA SER A 136 1.21 -2.69 -6.45
C SER A 136 -0.21 -2.63 -6.99
N ASP A 137 -0.50 -1.63 -7.81
CA ASP A 137 -1.66 -1.74 -8.68
C ASP A 137 -1.50 -3.03 -9.49
N ALA A 138 -2.39 -3.98 -9.28
CA ALA A 138 -2.42 -5.25 -10.02
C ALA A 138 -2.69 -5.05 -11.54
N GLY A 139 -2.44 -3.81 -12.02
CA GLY A 139 -2.76 -3.35 -13.37
C GLY A 139 -1.60 -3.18 -14.34
N THR A 140 -0.33 -3.19 -13.91
CA THR A 140 0.76 -2.83 -14.85
C THR A 140 1.78 -3.90 -15.19
N GLU A 141 1.91 -4.95 -14.37
CA GLU A 141 2.70 -6.14 -14.79
C GLU A 141 2.08 -7.42 -14.22
N VAL A 142 0.93 -7.79 -14.72
CA VAL A 142 0.52 -9.19 -14.63
C VAL A 142 1.45 -9.93 -15.56
N PRO A 143 2.35 -10.80 -15.07
CA PRO A 143 3.00 -11.78 -15.95
C PRO A 143 1.86 -12.45 -16.73
N GLU A 144 1.88 -12.36 -18.05
CA GLU A 144 0.79 -12.89 -18.88
C GLU A 144 0.43 -14.26 -18.35
N PRO A 145 -0.80 -14.43 -17.85
CA PRO A 145 -1.09 -15.62 -17.07
C PRO A 145 -0.82 -16.82 -17.96
N MET A 146 -0.30 -17.88 -17.36
CA MET A 146 -0.15 -19.20 -18.00
C MET A 146 -1.38 -19.61 -18.83
N SER A 147 -2.48 -18.90 -18.69
CA SER A 147 -3.67 -18.95 -19.53
C SER A 147 -3.39 -18.75 -21.03
N VAL A 148 -2.42 -17.88 -21.41
CA VAL A 148 -2.05 -17.73 -22.84
C VAL A 148 -1.29 -18.97 -23.29
N ALA A 149 -0.41 -19.51 -22.48
CA ALA A 149 0.29 -20.76 -22.75
C ALA A 149 -0.68 -21.96 -22.75
N LEU A 150 -1.66 -21.98 -21.83
CA LEU A 150 -2.71 -23.01 -21.78
C LEU A 150 -3.67 -22.88 -22.96
N LEU A 151 -4.04 -21.67 -23.37
CA LEU A 151 -4.88 -21.43 -24.54
C LEU A 151 -4.14 -21.85 -25.81
N GLY A 152 -2.88 -21.46 -25.95
CA GLY A 152 -2.01 -21.88 -27.06
C GLY A 152 -1.79 -23.38 -27.10
N GLY A 153 -1.52 -24.01 -25.96
CA GLY A 153 -1.37 -25.46 -25.81
C GLY A 153 -2.67 -26.22 -26.08
N GLY A 154 -3.80 -25.66 -25.63
CA GLY A 154 -5.13 -26.21 -25.86
C GLY A 154 -5.53 -26.21 -27.36
N LEU A 155 -5.25 -25.12 -28.05
CA LEU A 155 -5.50 -25.00 -29.49
C LEU A 155 -4.62 -25.93 -30.30
N LEU A 156 -3.33 -26.06 -29.92
CA LEU A 156 -2.41 -27.02 -30.55
C LEU A 156 -2.85 -28.47 -30.32
N GLY A 157 -3.29 -28.80 -29.11
CA GLY A 157 -3.83 -30.12 -28.77
C GLY A 157 -5.08 -30.48 -29.59
N MET A 158 -6.00 -29.54 -29.77
CA MET A 158 -7.18 -29.72 -30.61
C MET A 158 -6.84 -29.89 -32.10
N ALA A 159 -5.86 -29.15 -32.58
CA ALA A 159 -5.40 -29.25 -33.98
C ALA A 159 -4.77 -30.63 -34.26
N LEU A 160 -4.00 -31.17 -33.31
CA LEU A 160 -3.39 -32.50 -33.41
C LEU A 160 -4.42 -33.63 -33.35
N MET A 161 -5.45 -33.52 -32.50
CA MET A 161 -6.55 -34.49 -32.46
C MET A 161 -7.37 -34.52 -33.73
N ARG A 162 -7.57 -33.37 -34.38
CA ARG A 162 -8.31 -33.27 -35.65
C ARG A 162 -7.59 -33.97 -36.79
N ARG A 163 -6.25 -33.94 -36.81
CA ARG A 163 -5.41 -34.62 -37.78
C ARG A 163 -5.52 -36.14 -37.69
N ARG A 164 -5.62 -36.73 -36.50
CA ARG A 164 -5.69 -38.16 -36.28
C ARG A 164 -7.05 -38.79 -36.66
N ARG A 165 -8.10 -37.99 -36.90
CA ARG A 165 -9.41 -38.47 -37.31
C ARG A 165 -9.62 -38.55 -38.81
N LYS A 166 -8.61 -38.21 -39.61
CA LYS A 166 -8.68 -38.27 -41.09
C LYS A 166 -7.89 -39.43 -41.72
N VAL A 167 -7.49 -40.41 -40.90
CA VAL A 167 -6.85 -41.66 -41.37
C VAL A 167 -7.82 -42.81 -41.13
#